data_79a5883d2e946e58f9c223398e4a8be4
#
_entry.id   79a5883d2e946e58f9c223398e4a8be4
#
_cell.length_a   1.000
_cell.length_b   1.000
_cell.length_c   1.000
_cell.angle_alpha   90.00
_cell.angle_beta   90.00
_cell.angle_gamma   90.00
#
_symmetry.space_group_name_H-M   'P 1'
#
loop_
_entity.id
_entity.type
_entity.pdbx_description
1 polymer ?
#
loop_
_entity_poly.entity_id
_entity_poly.type
_entity_poly.pdbx_seq_one_letter_code
_entity_poly.pdbx_strand_id
1 'polypeptide(L)'
;MREIVVSMQNTLLSEAVARSLAETGEFRVEQILPGKTGDTFSLCRAVQADILLMEVSRLLAYTLENRLKLIECVRRAMPNCKFVLLCDENGDPELARRVRIVRQDRLIDAFLYASVTPAYLTAALDAL
;
A
#
# COMPACT_ATOMS: atom_id res chain seq x y z
N MET A 1 6.39 17.64 -2.69
CA MET A 1 5.95 16.53 -1.82
C MET A 1 5.44 15.38 -2.65
N ARG A 2 5.81 14.17 -2.26
CA ARG A 2 5.28 13.00 -2.96
C ARG A 2 3.86 12.70 -2.47
N GLU A 3 3.00 12.31 -3.40
CA GLU A 3 1.63 11.90 -3.13
C GLU A 3 1.59 10.40 -2.84
N ILE A 4 1.02 10.01 -1.71
CA ILE A 4 0.84 8.61 -1.37
C ILE A 4 -0.63 8.32 -1.06
N VAL A 5 -1.14 7.25 -1.65
CA VAL A 5 -2.48 6.74 -1.36
C VAL A 5 -2.35 5.49 -0.51
N VAL A 6 -3.08 5.45 0.59
CA VAL A 6 -3.06 4.37 1.58
C VAL A 6 -4.41 3.68 1.59
N SER A 7 -4.44 2.39 1.33
CA SER A 7 -5.66 1.58 1.29
C SER A 7 -5.53 0.40 2.25
N MET A 8 -6.16 0.51 3.42
CA MET A 8 -6.06 -0.50 4.47
C MET A 8 -7.43 -0.88 5.00
N GLN A 9 -7.57 -2.15 5.37
CA GLN A 9 -8.75 -2.69 6.03
C GLN A 9 -8.87 -2.16 7.46
N ASN A 10 -7.76 -2.14 8.18
CA ASN A 10 -7.71 -1.71 9.58
C ASN A 10 -7.59 -0.19 9.63
N THR A 11 -8.67 0.47 10.06
CA THR A 11 -8.75 1.93 10.12
C THR A 11 -7.71 2.52 11.09
N LEU A 12 -7.52 1.89 12.24
CA LEU A 12 -6.55 2.36 13.23
C LEU A 12 -5.13 2.33 12.66
N LEU A 13 -4.78 1.24 11.97
CA LEU A 13 -3.49 1.11 11.30
C LEU A 13 -3.34 2.15 10.20
N SER A 14 -4.38 2.34 9.40
CA SER A 14 -4.40 3.34 8.33
C SER A 14 -4.11 4.74 8.86
N GLU A 15 -4.77 5.12 9.95
CA GLU A 15 -4.56 6.43 10.56
C GLU A 15 -3.16 6.58 11.15
N ALA A 16 -2.65 5.55 11.80
CA ALA A 16 -1.29 5.56 12.36
C ALA A 16 -0.24 5.72 11.26
N VAL A 17 -0.39 5.00 10.16
CA VAL A 17 0.50 5.09 9.00
C VAL A 17 0.43 6.48 8.37
N ALA A 18 -0.77 6.98 8.15
CA ALA A 18 -0.97 8.30 7.55
C ALA A 18 -0.34 9.40 8.40
N ARG A 19 -0.52 9.33 9.73
CA ARG A 19 0.08 10.31 10.64
C ARG A 19 1.61 10.24 10.59
N SER A 20 2.17 9.03 10.65
CA SER A 20 3.62 8.85 10.62
C SER A 20 4.24 9.41 9.34
N LEU A 21 3.59 9.21 8.20
CA LEU A 21 4.07 9.74 6.92
C LEU A 21 3.92 11.25 6.85
N ALA A 22 2.79 11.79 7.29
CA ALA A 22 2.54 13.23 7.26
C ALA A 22 3.53 13.99 8.15
N GLU A 23 3.91 13.43 9.29
CA GLU A 23 4.84 14.05 10.23
C GLU A 23 6.25 14.22 9.66
N THR A 24 6.63 13.46 8.64
CA THR A 24 7.94 13.61 8.00
C THR A 24 8.05 14.89 7.18
N GLY A 25 6.92 15.45 6.75
CA GLY A 25 6.90 16.60 5.84
C GLY A 25 7.24 16.24 4.38
N GLU A 26 7.48 14.96 4.10
CA GLU A 26 7.90 14.48 2.77
C GLU A 26 6.73 13.97 1.93
N PHE A 27 5.58 13.66 2.55
CA PHE A 27 4.45 13.04 1.89
C PHE A 27 3.16 13.81 2.12
N ARG A 28 2.33 13.86 1.07
CA ARG A 28 0.91 14.18 1.19
C ARG A 28 0.14 12.87 1.12
N VAL A 29 -0.66 12.59 2.14
CA VAL A 29 -1.29 11.28 2.33
C VAL A 29 -2.79 11.37 2.11
N GLU A 30 -3.30 10.49 1.24
CA GLU A 30 -4.73 10.29 1.04
C GLU A 30 -5.09 8.88 1.47
N GLN A 31 -6.14 8.74 2.28
CA GLN A 31 -6.58 7.45 2.78
C GLN A 31 -7.85 6.99 2.06
N ILE A 32 -7.87 5.71 1.67
CA ILE A 32 -9.07 5.05 1.17
C ILE A 32 -9.79 4.43 2.38
N LEU A 33 -11.02 4.85 2.63
CA LEU A 33 -11.82 4.33 3.73
C LEU A 33 -12.29 2.89 3.43
N PRO A 34 -12.49 2.07 4.46
CA PRO A 34 -13.14 0.76 4.29
C PRO A 34 -14.50 0.94 3.60
N GLY A 35 -14.78 0.08 2.63
CA GLY A 35 -15.99 0.20 1.80
C GLY A 35 -15.82 1.09 0.57
N LYS A 36 -14.68 1.78 0.44
CA LYS A 36 -14.38 2.66 -0.69
C LYS A 36 -13.20 2.16 -1.52
N THR A 37 -12.86 0.88 -1.41
CA THR A 37 -11.74 0.30 -2.15
C THR A 37 -11.91 0.42 -3.67
N GLY A 38 -13.15 0.44 -4.17
CA GLY A 38 -13.44 0.64 -5.59
C GLY A 38 -13.03 2.01 -6.12
N ASP A 39 -12.81 2.99 -5.23
CA ASP A 39 -12.41 4.35 -5.62
C ASP A 39 -10.88 4.51 -5.74
N THR A 40 -10.11 3.46 -5.44
CA THR A 40 -8.64 3.55 -5.35
C THR A 40 -8.00 4.01 -6.66
N PHE A 41 -8.40 3.43 -7.78
CA PHE A 41 -7.86 3.81 -9.08
C PHE A 41 -8.12 5.29 -9.38
N SER A 42 -9.36 5.73 -9.20
CA SER A 42 -9.76 7.11 -9.48
C SER A 42 -9.01 8.10 -8.60
N LEU A 43 -8.83 7.78 -7.32
CA LEU A 43 -8.10 8.65 -6.40
C LEU A 43 -6.62 8.73 -6.77
N CYS A 44 -6.00 7.61 -7.09
CA CYS A 44 -4.60 7.60 -7.53
C CYS A 44 -4.39 8.50 -8.74
N ARG A 45 -5.30 8.46 -9.71
CA ARG A 45 -5.24 9.34 -10.87
C ARG A 45 -5.46 10.81 -10.50
N ALA A 46 -6.42 11.08 -9.65
CA ALA A 46 -6.77 12.45 -9.28
C ALA A 46 -5.62 13.17 -8.59
N VAL A 47 -4.89 12.47 -7.70
CA VAL A 47 -3.77 13.06 -6.96
C VAL A 47 -2.42 12.84 -7.64
N GLN A 48 -2.38 12.10 -8.74
CA GLN A 48 -1.13 11.68 -9.39
C GLN A 48 -0.21 10.98 -8.40
N ALA A 49 -0.69 9.89 -7.84
CA ALA A 49 -0.01 9.17 -6.77
C ALA A 49 1.39 8.70 -7.19
N ASP A 50 2.37 8.97 -6.35
CA ASP A 50 3.74 8.46 -6.52
C ASP A 50 3.88 7.07 -5.92
N ILE A 51 3.12 6.80 -4.86
CA ILE A 51 3.14 5.51 -4.15
C ILE A 51 1.70 5.10 -3.82
N LEU A 52 1.40 3.82 -4.03
CA LEU A 52 0.17 3.19 -3.56
C LEU A 52 0.55 2.12 -2.54
N LEU A 53 0.19 2.36 -1.27
CA LEU A 53 0.44 1.44 -0.17
C LEU A 53 -0.87 0.74 0.18
N MET A 54 -0.88 -0.58 0.08
CA MET A 54 -2.10 -1.38 0.28
C MET A 54 -1.88 -2.52 1.24
N GLU A 55 -2.80 -2.67 2.17
CA GLU A 55 -2.86 -3.86 3.01
C GLU A 55 -3.44 -5.04 2.23
N VAL A 56 -2.88 -6.22 2.42
CA VAL A 56 -3.44 -7.48 1.92
C VAL A 56 -3.94 -8.33 3.07
N SER A 57 -5.08 -8.99 2.86
CA SER A 57 -5.69 -9.89 3.83
C SER A 57 -6.51 -10.96 3.10
N ARG A 58 -7.26 -11.76 3.84
CA ARG A 58 -8.15 -12.78 3.25
C ARG A 58 -9.54 -12.25 2.93
N LEU A 59 -9.86 -11.01 3.32
CA LEU A 59 -11.13 -10.40 2.99
C LEU A 59 -11.17 -10.00 1.51
N LEU A 60 -12.32 -10.16 0.86
CA LEU A 60 -12.48 -10.11 -0.58
C LEU A 60 -11.81 -8.90 -1.26
N ALA A 61 -12.11 -7.69 -0.79
CA ALA A 61 -11.58 -6.47 -1.40
C ALA A 61 -10.07 -6.31 -1.21
N TYR A 62 -9.48 -7.06 -0.27
CA TYR A 62 -8.09 -6.90 0.15
C TYR A 62 -7.23 -8.11 -0.21
N THR A 63 -7.77 -9.07 -0.98
CA THR A 63 -7.01 -10.27 -1.35
C THR A 63 -5.82 -9.90 -2.24
N LEU A 64 -4.79 -10.71 -2.19
CA LEU A 64 -3.62 -10.51 -3.04
C LEU A 64 -4.01 -10.48 -4.51
N GLU A 65 -4.89 -11.38 -4.93
CA GLU A 65 -5.37 -11.45 -6.31
C GLU A 65 -6.03 -10.14 -6.76
N ASN A 66 -6.91 -9.59 -5.93
CA ASN A 66 -7.60 -8.33 -6.26
C ASN A 66 -6.65 -7.13 -6.23
N ARG A 67 -5.70 -7.13 -5.29
CA ARG A 67 -4.69 -6.08 -5.25
C ARG A 67 -3.80 -6.09 -6.48
N LEU A 68 -3.40 -7.28 -6.96
CA LEU A 68 -2.56 -7.39 -8.16
C LEU A 68 -3.31 -6.94 -9.42
N LYS A 69 -4.61 -7.21 -9.51
CA LYS A 69 -5.43 -6.70 -10.63
C LYS A 69 -5.47 -5.18 -10.62
N LEU A 70 -5.65 -4.58 -9.45
CA LEU A 70 -5.66 -3.13 -9.31
C LEU A 70 -4.31 -2.52 -9.70
N ILE A 71 -3.23 -3.12 -9.23
CA ILE A 71 -1.86 -2.70 -9.55
C ILE A 71 -1.66 -2.70 -11.07
N GLU A 72 -2.10 -3.72 -11.77
CA GLU A 72 -1.97 -3.79 -13.22
C GLU A 72 -2.69 -2.62 -13.89
N CYS A 73 -3.90 -2.29 -13.44
CA CYS A 73 -4.66 -1.16 -13.99
C CYS A 73 -3.97 0.17 -13.72
N VAL A 74 -3.50 0.38 -12.49
CA VAL A 74 -2.81 1.64 -12.12
C VAL A 74 -1.51 1.76 -12.89
N ARG A 75 -0.76 0.69 -13.01
CA ARG A 75 0.54 0.70 -13.71
C ARG A 75 0.39 1.10 -15.18
N ARG A 76 -0.67 0.63 -15.85
CA ARG A 76 -0.94 1.01 -17.24
C ARG A 76 -1.21 2.51 -17.38
N ALA A 77 -1.95 3.09 -16.44
CA ALA A 77 -2.31 4.51 -16.48
C ALA A 77 -1.20 5.40 -15.91
N MET A 78 -0.41 4.88 -14.96
CA MET A 78 0.57 5.64 -14.19
C MET A 78 1.86 4.81 -14.02
N PRO A 79 2.70 4.73 -15.08
CA PRO A 79 3.87 3.82 -15.07
C PRO A 79 4.90 4.13 -13.98
N ASN A 80 4.91 5.36 -13.47
CA ASN A 80 5.89 5.78 -12.46
C ASN A 80 5.40 5.57 -11.02
N CYS A 81 4.16 5.15 -10.82
CA CYS A 81 3.64 4.87 -9.48
C CYS A 81 4.32 3.63 -8.91
N LYS A 82 4.73 3.70 -7.65
CA LYS A 82 5.33 2.58 -6.94
C LYS A 82 4.28 1.87 -6.10
N PHE A 83 4.40 0.55 -6.01
CA PHE A 83 3.40 -0.28 -5.32
C PHE A 83 4.03 -1.00 -4.14
N VAL A 84 3.41 -0.84 -2.98
CA VAL A 84 3.87 -1.44 -1.72
C VAL A 84 2.71 -2.20 -1.10
N LEU A 85 2.95 -3.43 -0.71
CA LEU A 85 1.97 -4.25 0.01
C LEU A 85 2.37 -4.38 1.48
N LEU A 86 1.39 -4.28 2.37
CA LEU A 86 1.58 -4.48 3.79
C LEU A 86 0.78 -5.71 4.22
N CYS A 87 1.42 -6.63 4.95
CA CYS A 87 0.78 -7.86 5.40
C CYS A 87 1.09 -8.15 6.87
N ASP A 88 0.17 -8.86 7.52
CA ASP A 88 0.34 -9.31 8.90
C ASP A 88 1.04 -10.68 8.89
N GLU A 89 2.36 -10.67 8.99
CA GLU A 89 3.17 -11.89 8.95
C GLU A 89 2.93 -12.81 10.14
N ASN A 90 2.48 -12.26 11.26
CA ASN A 90 2.19 -13.05 12.45
C ASN A 90 0.81 -13.69 12.39
N GLY A 91 -0.17 -12.97 11.86
CA GLY A 91 -1.54 -13.48 11.73
C GLY A 91 -1.74 -14.40 10.54
N ASP A 92 -0.98 -14.20 9.46
CA ASP A 92 -1.11 -14.99 8.23
C ASP A 92 0.26 -15.21 7.58
N PRO A 93 1.08 -16.15 8.11
CA PRO A 93 2.42 -16.41 7.56
C PRO A 93 2.40 -16.88 6.10
N GLU A 94 1.37 -17.63 5.71
CA GLU A 94 1.27 -18.13 4.33
C GLU A 94 1.04 -16.99 3.34
N LEU A 95 0.16 -16.05 3.69
CA LEU A 95 -0.05 -14.87 2.86
C LEU A 95 1.22 -14.03 2.75
N ALA A 96 1.93 -13.87 3.86
CA ALA A 96 3.21 -13.15 3.87
C ALA A 96 4.22 -13.81 2.93
N ARG A 97 4.27 -15.14 2.89
CA ARG A 97 5.12 -15.89 1.97
C ARG A 97 4.76 -15.57 0.51
N ARG A 98 3.47 -15.55 0.20
CA ARG A 98 3.00 -15.22 -1.16
C ARG A 98 3.37 -13.79 -1.55
N VAL A 99 3.30 -12.85 -0.62
CA VAL A 99 3.69 -11.45 -0.86
C VAL A 99 5.19 -11.36 -1.18
N ARG A 100 6.02 -12.11 -0.46
CA ARG A 100 7.47 -12.16 -0.76
C ARG A 100 7.73 -12.66 -2.18
N ILE A 101 7.00 -13.69 -2.61
CA ILE A 101 7.14 -14.24 -3.98
C ILE A 101 6.74 -13.18 -5.01
N VAL A 102 5.64 -12.47 -4.78
CA VAL A 102 5.19 -11.39 -5.66
C VAL A 102 6.26 -10.30 -5.79
N ARG A 103 6.97 -9.98 -4.71
CA ARG A 103 8.08 -9.03 -4.76
C ARG A 103 9.26 -9.57 -5.55
N GLN A 104 9.61 -10.84 -5.37
CA GLN A 104 10.66 -11.50 -6.14
C GLN A 104 10.35 -11.49 -7.63
N ASP A 105 9.09 -11.67 -8.00
CA ASP A 105 8.62 -11.64 -9.38
C ASP A 105 8.50 -10.22 -9.93
N ARG A 106 8.85 -9.22 -9.16
CA ARG A 106 8.83 -7.79 -9.54
C ARG A 106 7.46 -7.26 -9.90
N LEU A 107 6.41 -7.85 -9.35
CA LEU A 107 5.03 -7.38 -9.54
C LEU A 107 4.70 -6.20 -8.61
N ILE A 108 5.50 -6.01 -7.56
CA ILE A 108 5.42 -4.87 -6.64
C ILE A 108 6.84 -4.35 -6.39
N ASP A 109 6.94 -3.14 -5.86
CA ASP A 109 8.23 -2.50 -5.62
C ASP A 109 8.80 -2.80 -4.24
N ALA A 110 7.93 -3.02 -3.26
CA ALA A 110 8.33 -3.36 -1.89
C ALA A 110 7.17 -4.00 -1.13
N PHE A 111 7.50 -4.63 -0.02
CA PHE A 111 6.48 -5.07 0.93
C PHE A 111 6.92 -4.71 2.35
N LEU A 112 5.94 -4.62 3.25
CA LEU A 112 6.16 -4.30 4.65
C LEU A 112 5.35 -5.28 5.50
N TYR A 113 5.90 -5.63 6.67
CA TYR A 113 5.17 -6.38 7.69
C TYR A 113 4.45 -5.42 8.62
N ALA A 114 3.28 -5.81 9.10
CA ALA A 114 2.48 -4.98 10.01
C ALA A 114 3.21 -4.65 11.32
N SER A 115 4.22 -5.45 11.68
CA SER A 115 5.02 -5.25 12.89
C SER A 115 6.12 -4.21 12.77
N VAL A 116 6.30 -3.58 11.59
CA VAL A 116 7.35 -2.58 11.41
C VAL A 116 7.11 -1.36 12.30
N THR A 117 8.19 -0.70 12.69
CA THR A 117 8.13 0.56 13.42
C THR A 117 7.77 1.71 12.47
N PRO A 118 7.21 2.82 13.00
CA PRO A 118 6.98 4.00 12.17
C PRO A 118 8.25 4.51 11.47
N ALA A 119 9.38 4.46 12.14
CA ALA A 119 10.66 4.90 11.57
C ALA A 119 11.06 4.02 10.38
N TYR A 120 10.91 2.70 10.50
CA TYR A 120 11.22 1.79 9.40
C TYR A 120 10.28 2.01 8.22
N LEU A 121 8.98 2.14 8.50
CA LEU A 121 7.96 2.39 7.49
C LEU A 121 8.31 3.63 6.66
N THR A 122 8.55 4.75 7.34
CA THR A 122 8.82 6.02 6.64
C THR A 122 10.12 5.96 5.85
N ALA A 123 11.16 5.34 6.39
CA ALA A 123 12.43 5.18 5.69
C ALA A 123 12.27 4.30 4.44
N ALA A 124 11.54 3.20 4.54
CA ALA A 124 11.33 2.29 3.42
C ALA A 124 10.56 2.97 2.28
N LEU A 125 9.53 3.75 2.60
CA LEU A 125 8.76 4.46 1.59
C LEU A 125 9.53 5.64 0.99
N ASP A 126 10.34 6.31 1.79
CA ASP A 126 11.17 7.41 1.31
C ASP A 126 12.23 6.91 0.31
N ALA A 127 12.67 5.69 0.45
CA ALA A 127 13.69 5.09 -0.43
C ALA A 127 13.18 4.70 -1.82
N LEU A 128 11.90 4.74 -2.06
CA LEU A 128 11.29 4.33 -3.35
C LEU A 128 11.45 5.37 -4.46
#